data_4200f6c3af48d108750be211e3674859
#
_entry.id   4200f6c3af48d108750be211e3674859
#
_cell.length_a   1.000
_cell.length_b   1.000
_cell.length_c   1.000
_cell.angle_alpha   90.00
_cell.angle_beta   90.00
_cell.angle_gamma   90.00
#
_symmetry.space_group_name_H-M   'P 1'
#
loop_
_entity.id
_entity.type
_entity.pdbx_description
1 polymer ?
#
loop_
_entity_poly.entity_id
_entity_poly.type
_entity_poly.pdbx_seq_one_letter_code
_entity_poly.pdbx_strand_id
1 'polypeptide(L)'
;EGIKKIKYKNTKQILAAAKILDACTSYIQIKEMARPSKQELVHKIENFIDMHIDEAISIKRLCDEFNISRTSLYTIMGDHNENGIAHLIKEKRLQYSKKLLKTTNYSIAEVSEIIGFSDYNYFLRAFKKRFDISPKKYKKNVTD
;
A
#
# COMPACT_ATOMS: atom_id res chain seq x y z
N GLU A 1 64.10 -6.15 -2.77
CA GLU A 1 62.67 -6.32 -2.49
C GLU A 1 61.97 -5.00 -2.76
N GLY A 2 61.10 -5.04 -3.80
CA GLY A 2 60.58 -3.83 -4.41
C GLY A 2 59.49 -3.14 -3.60
N ILE A 3 59.76 -1.98 -3.09
CA ILE A 3 58.73 -1.02 -2.63
C ILE A 3 57.99 -0.55 -3.88
N LYS A 4 56.74 -1.03 -4.08
CA LYS A 4 55.87 -0.53 -5.14
C LYS A 4 55.68 0.97 -4.95
N LYS A 5 56.25 1.80 -5.87
CA LYS A 5 56.02 3.25 -5.93
C LYS A 5 54.52 3.50 -5.98
N ILE A 6 53.96 4.00 -4.89
CA ILE A 6 52.58 4.54 -4.86
C ILE A 6 52.58 5.75 -5.79
N LYS A 7 51.90 5.66 -6.93
CA LYS A 7 51.72 6.79 -7.84
C LYS A 7 50.94 7.88 -7.10
N TYR A 8 51.63 8.94 -6.67
CA TYR A 8 50.97 10.12 -6.14
C TYR A 8 50.05 10.72 -7.19
N LYS A 9 48.74 10.71 -6.93
CA LYS A 9 47.77 11.40 -7.79
C LYS A 9 48.01 12.89 -7.69
N ASN A 10 47.98 13.60 -8.83
CA ASN A 10 48.12 15.03 -8.90
C ASN A 10 47.04 15.70 -8.02
N THR A 11 47.40 16.73 -7.26
CA THR A 11 46.48 17.50 -6.39
C THR A 11 45.21 17.95 -7.09
N LYS A 12 45.28 18.30 -8.37
CA LYS A 12 44.11 18.62 -9.21
C LYS A 12 43.15 17.46 -9.37
N GLN A 13 43.67 16.22 -9.50
CA GLN A 13 42.84 15.01 -9.62
C GLN A 13 42.17 14.67 -8.29
N ILE A 14 42.87 14.86 -7.18
CA ILE A 14 42.30 14.65 -5.85
C ILE A 14 41.19 15.66 -5.58
N LEU A 15 41.40 16.92 -5.92
CA LEU A 15 40.41 17.97 -5.75
C LEU A 15 39.17 17.76 -6.64
N ALA A 16 39.37 17.31 -7.87
CA ALA A 16 38.28 16.95 -8.77
C ALA A 16 37.46 15.77 -8.23
N ALA A 17 38.10 14.72 -7.73
CA ALA A 17 37.43 13.60 -7.11
C ALA A 17 36.63 14.02 -5.85
N ALA A 18 37.18 14.87 -5.01
CA ALA A 18 36.49 15.41 -3.84
C ALA A 18 35.22 16.19 -4.23
N LYS A 19 35.28 17.05 -5.26
CA LYS A 19 34.09 17.76 -5.78
C LYS A 19 33.02 16.83 -6.32
N ILE A 20 33.41 15.77 -7.01
CA ILE A 20 32.44 14.76 -7.51
C ILE A 20 31.76 14.03 -6.35
N LEU A 21 32.55 13.64 -5.32
CA LEU A 21 32.00 13.00 -4.13
C LEU A 21 31.01 13.91 -3.38
N ASP A 22 31.35 15.19 -3.25
CA ASP A 22 30.51 16.20 -2.61
C ASP A 22 29.19 16.38 -3.39
N ALA A 23 29.27 16.49 -4.70
CA ALA A 23 28.08 16.56 -5.57
C ALA A 23 27.22 15.28 -5.47
N CYS A 24 27.83 14.10 -5.44
CA CYS A 24 27.12 12.84 -5.25
C CYS A 24 26.43 12.76 -3.89
N THR A 25 27.12 13.21 -2.83
CA THR A 25 26.57 13.24 -1.46
C THR A 25 25.39 14.20 -1.39
N SER A 26 25.52 15.38 -1.93
CA SER A 26 24.44 16.38 -2.00
C SER A 26 23.24 15.85 -2.79
N TYR A 27 23.47 15.19 -3.92
CA TYR A 27 22.40 14.56 -4.71
C TYR A 27 21.67 13.45 -3.93
N ILE A 28 22.40 12.61 -3.21
CA ILE A 28 21.81 11.55 -2.37
C ILE A 28 20.97 12.17 -1.25
N GLN A 29 21.47 13.19 -0.58
CA GLN A 29 20.76 13.91 0.49
C GLN A 29 19.46 14.53 -0.03
N ILE A 30 19.50 15.23 -1.16
CA ILE A 30 18.31 15.82 -1.79
C ILE A 30 17.29 14.72 -2.15
N LYS A 31 17.76 13.60 -2.69
CA LYS A 31 16.90 12.47 -3.06
C LYS A 31 16.27 11.78 -1.85
N GLU A 32 16.98 11.70 -0.74
CA GLU A 32 16.45 11.17 0.52
C GLU A 32 15.44 12.11 1.18
N MET A 33 15.69 13.42 1.15
CA MET A 33 14.73 14.43 1.63
C MET A 33 13.44 14.47 0.79
N ALA A 34 13.50 14.10 -0.49
CA ALA A 34 12.34 14.02 -1.38
C ALA A 34 11.54 12.72 -1.23
N ARG A 35 12.02 11.75 -0.45
CA ARG A 35 11.26 10.52 -0.19
C ARG A 35 10.13 10.82 0.80
N PRO A 36 8.90 10.39 0.50
CA PRO A 36 7.81 10.53 1.46
C PRO A 36 8.15 9.77 2.75
N SER A 37 7.80 10.35 3.87
CA SER A 37 7.94 9.66 5.15
C SER A 37 7.15 8.35 5.13
N LYS A 38 7.54 7.38 5.98
CA LYS A 38 6.79 6.13 6.11
C LYS A 38 5.30 6.38 6.35
N GLN A 39 4.97 7.33 7.18
CA GLN A 39 3.60 7.67 7.55
C GLN A 39 2.83 8.30 6.38
N GLU A 40 3.48 9.15 5.61
CA GLU A 40 2.91 9.74 4.40
C GLU A 40 2.65 8.69 3.32
N LEU A 41 3.56 7.71 3.18
CA LEU A 41 3.39 6.61 2.24
C LEU A 41 2.24 5.67 2.65
N VAL A 42 2.09 5.39 3.95
CA VAL A 42 0.93 4.65 4.48
C VAL A 42 -0.37 5.35 4.10
N HIS A 43 -0.48 6.65 4.37
CA HIS A 43 -1.66 7.44 4.01
C HIS A 43 -1.96 7.41 2.51
N LYS A 44 -0.94 7.53 1.66
CA LYS A 44 -1.10 7.44 0.20
C LYS A 44 -1.62 6.07 -0.22
N ILE A 45 -1.12 5.00 0.37
CA ILE A 45 -1.58 3.63 0.09
C ILE A 45 -3.04 3.44 0.55
N GLU A 46 -3.39 3.90 1.74
CA GLU A 46 -4.76 3.80 2.25
C GLU A 46 -5.75 4.58 1.39
N ASN A 47 -5.41 5.80 1.02
CA ASN A 47 -6.23 6.62 0.12
C ASN A 47 -6.39 5.97 -1.26
N PHE A 48 -5.32 5.39 -1.81
CA PHE A 48 -5.39 4.67 -3.07
C PHE A 48 -6.35 3.48 -2.98
N ILE A 49 -6.30 2.71 -1.89
CA ILE A 49 -7.22 1.59 -1.66
C ILE A 49 -8.68 2.10 -1.58
N ASP A 50 -8.92 3.20 -0.89
CA ASP A 50 -10.27 3.76 -0.76
C ASP A 50 -10.83 4.27 -2.09
N MET A 51 -9.98 4.88 -2.92
CA MET A 51 -10.38 5.40 -4.25
C MET A 51 -10.65 4.28 -5.28
N HIS A 52 -10.06 3.10 -5.10
CA HIS A 52 -10.15 1.99 -6.06
C HIS A 52 -10.80 0.75 -5.43
N ILE A 53 -11.60 0.94 -4.39
CA ILE A 53 -12.15 -0.16 -3.59
C ILE A 53 -13.09 -1.09 -4.39
N ASP A 54 -13.72 -0.57 -5.42
CA ASP A 54 -14.57 -1.25 -6.38
C ASP A 54 -13.78 -1.94 -7.52
N GLU A 55 -12.48 -1.77 -7.55
CA GLU A 55 -11.61 -2.41 -8.53
C GLU A 55 -10.86 -3.60 -7.93
N ALA A 56 -10.26 -4.42 -8.81
CA ALA A 56 -9.40 -5.53 -8.38
C ALA A 56 -8.06 -5.01 -7.85
N ILE A 57 -8.01 -4.65 -6.57
CA ILE A 57 -6.76 -4.27 -5.90
C ILE A 57 -5.98 -5.53 -5.56
N SER A 58 -4.79 -5.67 -6.16
CA SER A 58 -3.83 -6.72 -5.83
C SER A 58 -2.59 -6.14 -5.15
N ILE A 59 -1.87 -6.97 -4.41
CA ILE A 59 -0.57 -6.59 -3.82
C ILE A 59 0.41 -6.14 -4.92
N LYS A 60 0.40 -6.82 -6.08
CA LYS A 60 1.23 -6.43 -7.22
C LYS A 60 0.91 -5.02 -7.68
N ARG A 61 -0.38 -4.69 -7.87
CA ARG A 61 -0.81 -3.34 -8.30
C ARG A 61 -0.33 -2.26 -7.32
N LEU A 62 -0.40 -2.50 -6.02
CA LEU A 62 0.12 -1.56 -5.02
C LEU A 62 1.63 -1.40 -5.10
N CYS A 63 2.37 -2.50 -5.29
CA CYS A 63 3.82 -2.43 -5.46
C CYS A 63 4.22 -1.63 -6.71
N ASP A 64 3.52 -1.85 -7.82
CA ASP A 64 3.76 -1.17 -9.09
C ASP A 64 3.43 0.33 -8.98
N GLU A 65 2.27 0.69 -8.41
CA GLU A 65 1.82 2.08 -8.23
C GLU A 65 2.78 2.91 -7.38
N PHE A 66 3.20 2.35 -6.24
CA PHE A 66 4.07 3.07 -5.30
C PHE A 66 5.56 2.83 -5.53
N ASN A 67 5.92 2.07 -6.57
CA ASN A 67 7.31 1.70 -6.90
C ASN A 67 8.07 1.15 -5.69
N ILE A 68 7.45 0.24 -4.95
CA ILE A 68 8.01 -0.42 -3.78
C ILE A 68 7.99 -1.94 -3.93
N SER A 69 8.94 -2.60 -3.28
CA SER A 69 8.95 -4.06 -3.23
C SER A 69 7.81 -4.60 -2.36
N ARG A 70 7.42 -5.86 -2.61
CA ARG A 70 6.44 -6.56 -1.78
C ARG A 70 6.86 -6.60 -0.31
N THR A 71 8.13 -6.86 -0.04
CA THR A 71 8.69 -6.85 1.32
C THR A 71 8.55 -5.47 1.96
N SER A 72 8.89 -4.40 1.22
CA SER A 72 8.73 -3.03 1.71
C SER A 72 7.28 -2.70 2.03
N LEU A 73 6.34 -3.08 1.15
CA LEU A 73 4.91 -2.89 1.38
C LEU A 73 4.45 -3.57 2.68
N TYR A 74 4.82 -4.83 2.89
CA TYR A 74 4.46 -5.55 4.12
C TYR A 74 5.11 -4.96 5.37
N THR A 75 6.37 -4.51 5.29
CA THR A 75 7.05 -3.84 6.40
C THR A 75 6.39 -2.51 6.75
N ILE A 76 6.07 -1.70 5.73
CA ILE A 76 5.43 -0.39 5.92
C ILE A 76 4.04 -0.55 6.54
N MET A 77 3.23 -1.46 6.00
CA MET A 77 1.84 -1.66 6.43
C MET A 77 1.72 -2.57 7.65
N GLY A 78 2.68 -3.47 7.89
CA GLY A 78 2.69 -4.36 9.05
C GLY A 78 2.83 -3.63 10.38
N ASP A 79 3.64 -2.59 10.42
CA ASP A 79 3.80 -1.75 11.62
C ASP A 79 2.55 -0.88 11.91
N HIS A 80 1.68 -0.72 10.89
CA HIS A 80 0.47 0.11 11.01
C HIS A 80 -0.80 -0.71 11.23
N ASN A 81 -0.81 -1.98 10.78
CA ASN A 81 -1.93 -2.89 10.91
C ASN A 81 -1.45 -4.25 11.41
N GLU A 82 -1.84 -4.65 12.60
CA GLU A 82 -1.51 -5.94 13.23
C GLU A 82 -1.77 -7.16 12.32
N ASN A 83 -2.68 -7.03 11.37
CA ASN A 83 -3.10 -8.10 10.46
C ASN A 83 -2.63 -7.92 8.99
N GLY A 84 -1.82 -6.89 8.72
CA GLY A 84 -1.24 -6.62 7.40
C GLY A 84 -2.20 -6.08 6.34
N ILE A 85 -1.63 -5.76 5.16
CA ILE A 85 -2.32 -5.08 4.06
C ILE A 85 -3.53 -5.85 3.49
N ALA A 86 -3.47 -7.18 3.42
CA ALA A 86 -4.58 -7.99 2.91
C ALA A 86 -5.81 -7.90 3.83
N HIS A 87 -5.59 -7.84 5.13
CA HIS A 87 -6.66 -7.63 6.10
C HIS A 87 -7.25 -6.22 5.97
N LEU A 88 -6.42 -5.20 5.80
CA LEU A 88 -6.88 -3.83 5.58
C LEU A 88 -7.79 -3.73 4.35
N ILE A 89 -7.36 -4.28 3.21
CA ILE A 89 -8.19 -4.29 1.99
C ILE A 89 -9.53 -5.00 2.25
N LYS A 90 -9.51 -6.15 2.91
CA LYS A 90 -10.73 -6.88 3.27
C LYS A 90 -11.66 -6.04 4.16
N GLU A 91 -11.14 -5.40 5.20
CA GLU A 91 -11.92 -4.55 6.09
C GLU A 91 -12.55 -3.37 5.35
N LYS A 92 -11.78 -2.67 4.51
CA LYS A 92 -12.29 -1.56 3.69
C LYS A 92 -13.39 -2.04 2.72
N ARG A 93 -13.24 -3.19 2.07
CA ARG A 93 -14.26 -3.82 1.22
C ARG A 93 -15.54 -4.14 1.99
N LEU A 94 -15.43 -4.70 3.19
CA LEU A 94 -16.59 -4.97 4.04
C LEU A 94 -17.30 -3.67 4.47
N GLN A 95 -16.56 -2.62 4.80
CA GLN A 95 -17.14 -1.31 5.10
C GLN A 95 -17.87 -0.73 3.87
N TYR A 96 -17.25 -0.81 2.71
CA TYR A 96 -17.86 -0.35 1.47
C TYR A 96 -19.12 -1.14 1.10
N SER A 97 -19.14 -2.46 1.37
CA SER A 97 -20.34 -3.28 1.18
C SER A 97 -21.53 -2.80 2.01
N LYS A 98 -21.31 -2.37 3.26
CA LYS A 98 -22.37 -1.76 4.09
C LYS A 98 -22.95 -0.51 3.43
N LYS A 99 -22.09 0.34 2.87
CA LYS A 99 -22.53 1.54 2.16
C LYS A 99 -23.40 1.15 0.96
N LEU A 100 -22.96 0.23 0.10
CA LEU A 100 -23.71 -0.22 -1.06
C LEU A 100 -25.04 -0.85 -0.68
N LEU A 101 -25.06 -1.74 0.33
CA LEU A 101 -26.30 -2.37 0.81
C LEU A 101 -27.33 -1.37 1.35
N LYS A 102 -26.86 -0.21 1.83
CA LYS A 102 -27.73 0.86 2.36
C LYS A 102 -28.19 1.82 1.28
N THR A 103 -27.35 2.16 0.31
CA THR A 103 -27.60 3.27 -0.62
C THR A 103 -28.00 2.84 -2.02
N THR A 104 -27.99 1.52 -2.31
CA THR A 104 -28.31 1.01 -3.64
C THR A 104 -29.32 -0.17 -3.58
N ASN A 105 -29.91 -0.44 -4.74
CA ASN A 105 -30.82 -1.59 -4.89
C ASN A 105 -30.09 -2.88 -5.29
N TYR A 106 -28.75 -2.90 -5.37
CA TYR A 106 -27.97 -4.08 -5.71
C TYR A 106 -28.33 -5.29 -4.83
N SER A 107 -28.41 -6.47 -5.42
CA SER A 107 -28.51 -7.72 -4.67
C SER A 107 -27.24 -7.95 -3.84
N ILE A 108 -27.31 -8.84 -2.87
CA ILE A 108 -26.14 -9.17 -2.04
C ILE A 108 -25.03 -9.82 -2.88
N ALA A 109 -25.42 -10.57 -3.93
CA ALA A 109 -24.45 -11.17 -4.85
C ALA A 109 -23.73 -10.10 -5.67
N GLU A 110 -24.45 -9.15 -6.27
CA GLU A 110 -23.86 -8.03 -7.00
C GLU A 110 -22.93 -7.21 -6.11
N VAL A 111 -23.34 -6.93 -4.87
CA VAL A 111 -22.45 -6.24 -3.91
C VAL A 111 -21.17 -7.03 -3.67
N SER A 112 -21.25 -8.36 -3.50
CA SER A 112 -20.08 -9.21 -3.31
C SER A 112 -19.12 -9.13 -4.49
N GLU A 113 -19.62 -9.11 -5.71
CA GLU A 113 -18.81 -8.98 -6.94
C GLU A 113 -18.18 -7.59 -7.06
N ILE A 114 -18.96 -6.53 -6.89
CA ILE A 114 -18.50 -5.14 -6.97
C ILE A 114 -17.33 -4.88 -6.01
N ILE A 115 -17.40 -5.41 -4.79
CA ILE A 115 -16.34 -5.23 -3.79
C ILE A 115 -15.17 -6.23 -3.96
N GLY A 116 -15.20 -7.06 -5.01
CA GLY A 116 -14.09 -7.94 -5.39
C GLY A 116 -13.92 -9.18 -4.49
N PHE A 117 -14.99 -9.72 -3.93
CA PHE A 117 -14.97 -11.04 -3.31
C PHE A 117 -15.24 -12.12 -4.36
N SER A 118 -14.25 -12.97 -4.61
CA SER A 118 -14.37 -14.10 -5.56
C SER A 118 -15.25 -15.25 -5.06
N ASP A 119 -15.45 -15.36 -3.75
CA ASP A 119 -16.31 -16.37 -3.11
C ASP A 119 -17.43 -15.69 -2.32
N TYR A 120 -18.64 -15.83 -2.82
CA TYR A 120 -19.84 -15.29 -2.20
C TYR A 120 -20.07 -15.81 -0.77
N ASN A 121 -19.87 -17.11 -0.55
CA ASN A 121 -20.05 -17.69 0.79
C ASN A 121 -18.99 -17.18 1.77
N TYR A 122 -17.77 -16.95 1.30
CA TYR A 122 -16.74 -16.32 2.11
C TYR A 122 -17.12 -14.87 2.48
N PHE A 123 -17.66 -14.11 1.52
CA PHE A 123 -18.19 -12.76 1.82
C PHE A 123 -19.26 -12.81 2.90
N LEU A 124 -20.26 -13.68 2.79
CA LEU A 124 -21.34 -13.77 3.79
C LEU A 124 -20.80 -14.06 5.20
N ARG A 125 -19.86 -15.01 5.31
CA ARG A 125 -19.19 -15.34 6.58
C ARG A 125 -18.36 -14.17 7.11
N ALA A 126 -17.56 -13.52 6.26
CA ALA A 126 -16.72 -12.40 6.63
C ALA A 126 -17.55 -11.20 7.11
N PHE A 127 -18.61 -10.86 6.39
CA PHE A 127 -19.53 -9.79 6.76
C PHE A 127 -20.19 -10.07 8.12
N LYS A 128 -20.76 -11.27 8.30
CA LYS A 128 -21.39 -11.66 9.57
C LYS A 128 -20.38 -11.64 10.72
N LYS A 129 -19.17 -12.13 10.50
CA LYS A 129 -18.10 -12.11 11.51
C LYS A 129 -17.72 -10.69 11.90
N ARG A 130 -17.72 -9.76 10.94
CA ARG A 130 -17.28 -8.37 11.16
C ARG A 130 -18.35 -7.50 11.81
N PHE A 131 -19.62 -7.72 11.47
CA PHE A 131 -20.72 -6.84 11.88
C PHE A 131 -21.77 -7.51 12.76
N ASP A 132 -21.59 -8.78 13.13
CA ASP A 132 -22.49 -9.61 13.95
C ASP A 132 -23.90 -9.78 13.35
N ILE A 133 -24.09 -9.38 12.10
CA ILE A 133 -25.36 -9.45 11.36
C ILE A 133 -25.11 -9.93 9.94
N SER A 134 -26.02 -10.74 9.39
CA SER A 134 -25.88 -11.15 7.98
C SER A 134 -26.18 -10.00 7.02
N PRO A 135 -25.58 -9.98 5.80
CA PRO A 135 -25.87 -8.95 4.80
C PRO A 135 -27.37 -8.83 4.47
N LYS A 136 -28.08 -9.95 4.41
CA LYS A 136 -29.52 -10.00 4.15
C LYS A 136 -30.33 -9.27 5.24
N LYS A 137 -30.03 -9.57 6.51
CA LYS A 137 -30.68 -8.92 7.64
C LYS A 137 -30.31 -7.45 7.72
N TYR A 138 -29.04 -7.12 7.46
CA TYR A 138 -28.56 -5.74 7.43
C TYR A 138 -29.30 -4.92 6.36
N LYS A 139 -29.39 -5.44 5.11
CA LYS A 139 -30.09 -4.76 4.03
C LYS A 139 -31.57 -4.52 4.38
N LYS A 140 -32.26 -5.51 4.92
CA LYS A 140 -33.67 -5.37 5.34
C LYS A 140 -33.83 -4.26 6.37
N ASN A 141 -33.00 -4.21 7.41
CA ASN A 141 -33.09 -3.23 8.49
C ASN A 141 -32.80 -1.77 8.06
N VAL A 142 -32.18 -1.56 6.91
CA VAL A 142 -31.87 -0.18 6.42
C VAL A 142 -32.81 0.25 5.28
N THR A 143 -33.69 -0.66 4.80
CA THR A 143 -34.66 -0.40 3.73
C THR A 143 -36.07 -0.23 4.30
N ASP A 144 -36.30 -0.74 5.52
CA ASP A 144 -37.52 -0.51 6.33
C ASP A 144 -37.37 0.82 7.12
#